data_9b8aae053eee0b6dc4cccfaec49515bd
#
_entry.id   9b8aae053eee0b6dc4cccfaec49515bd
#
_cell.length_a   1.000
_cell.length_b   1.000
_cell.length_c   1.000
_cell.angle_alpha   90.00
_cell.angle_beta   90.00
_cell.angle_gamma   90.00
#
_symmetry.space_group_name_H-M   'P 1'
#
loop_
_entity.id
_entity.type
_entity.pdbx_description
1 polymer ?
#
loop_
_entity_poly.entity_id
_entity_poly.type
_entity_poly.pdbx_seq_one_letter_code
_entity_poly.pdbx_strand_id
1 'polypeptide(L)'
;WKDEPSWKLDAIGEKYANIKKIEYDGNLNDLYEDDINKFVEYNFRDVEILKVLDEKLDYIALTRNLSHKGKHNYSEVYANTNTQDGAISAYLLGQGIIPPGKEQNPKKKRGYAGGWLFCPEAGLYENMFDLDLTSLYPAIIRTLNIGKETYVGRIVDADDRNNRLGLNDLKSMDQNNMVKFENIKGLQEQWEVGKIVQAVEKGKYRVAANGSFFSSKKQSTLSIVLEKWFNERVEYKNQMKKAYNAGDKEKGKYYYLMQYTMKILLNSLYGATA
;
A
#
# COMPACT_ATOMS: atom_id res chain seq x y z
N TRP A 1 0.18 12.73 -9.98
CA TRP A 1 -0.51 14.04 -9.90
C TRP A 1 -0.02 14.95 -8.76
N LYS A 2 0.77 14.46 -7.80
CA LYS A 2 1.25 15.30 -6.69
C LYS A 2 2.14 16.47 -7.12
N ASP A 3 2.73 16.37 -8.30
CA ASP A 3 3.72 17.32 -8.81
C ASP A 3 3.15 18.27 -9.88
N GLU A 4 1.81 18.32 -10.02
CA GLU A 4 1.18 19.23 -10.98
C GLU A 4 1.18 20.66 -10.43
N PRO A 5 1.64 21.65 -11.22
CA PRO A 5 1.69 23.04 -10.80
C PRO A 5 0.27 23.65 -10.64
N SER A 6 -0.72 23.07 -11.29
CA SER A 6 -2.12 23.48 -11.21
C SER A 6 -3.07 22.31 -11.34
N TRP A 7 -4.13 22.32 -10.51
CA TRP A 7 -5.22 21.33 -10.53
C TRP A 7 -6.48 21.84 -11.20
N LYS A 8 -6.42 23.03 -11.83
CA LYS A 8 -7.54 23.56 -12.57
C LYS A 8 -7.83 22.67 -13.77
N LEU A 9 -9.12 22.49 -14.09
CA LEU A 9 -9.57 21.66 -15.20
C LEU A 9 -8.92 22.07 -16.54
N ASP A 10 -8.72 23.36 -16.74
CA ASP A 10 -8.07 23.89 -17.94
C ASP A 10 -6.62 23.38 -18.09
N ALA A 11 -5.81 23.52 -17.02
CA ALA A 11 -4.42 23.06 -17.03
C ALA A 11 -4.30 21.53 -17.20
N ILE A 12 -5.15 20.79 -16.53
CA ILE A 12 -5.19 19.32 -16.64
C ILE A 12 -5.75 18.89 -17.99
N GLY A 13 -6.78 19.56 -18.48
CA GLY A 13 -7.37 19.32 -19.80
C GLY A 13 -6.36 19.57 -20.93
N GLU A 14 -5.64 20.68 -20.89
CA GLU A 14 -4.60 20.98 -21.87
C GLU A 14 -3.49 19.92 -21.84
N LYS A 15 -2.97 19.61 -20.67
CA LYS A 15 -1.83 18.68 -20.51
C LYS A 15 -2.17 17.24 -20.90
N TYR A 16 -3.31 16.72 -20.46
CA TYR A 16 -3.64 15.29 -20.58
C TYR A 16 -4.69 15.00 -21.67
N ALA A 17 -5.63 15.90 -21.89
CA ALA A 17 -6.65 15.76 -22.94
C ALA A 17 -6.27 16.47 -24.24
N ASN A 18 -5.35 17.42 -24.21
CA ASN A 18 -5.04 18.33 -25.30
C ASN A 18 -6.26 19.18 -25.72
N ILE A 19 -7.07 19.56 -24.73
CA ILE A 19 -8.27 20.37 -24.89
C ILE A 19 -8.24 21.47 -23.84
N LYS A 20 -8.44 22.74 -24.28
CA LYS A 20 -8.57 23.90 -23.40
C LYS A 20 -10.04 24.25 -23.17
N LYS A 21 -10.29 24.92 -22.05
CA LYS A 21 -11.56 25.58 -21.80
C LYS A 21 -11.80 26.71 -22.81
N ILE A 22 -13.07 27.11 -22.94
CA ILE A 22 -13.43 28.30 -23.72
C ILE A 22 -13.12 29.52 -22.86
N GLU A 23 -12.40 30.48 -23.43
CA GLU A 23 -12.11 31.75 -22.77
C GLU A 23 -13.31 32.69 -22.90
N TYR A 24 -13.63 33.41 -21.85
CA TYR A 24 -14.65 34.42 -21.78
C TYR A 24 -14.24 35.57 -20.86
N ASP A 25 -14.81 36.74 -21.05
CA ASP A 25 -14.58 37.91 -20.24
C ASP A 25 -15.58 37.95 -19.06
N GLY A 26 -15.18 38.52 -17.91
CA GLY A 26 -16.04 38.65 -16.75
C GLY A 26 -16.18 37.35 -15.94
N ASN A 27 -17.34 37.12 -15.36
CA ASN A 27 -17.69 35.92 -14.58
C ASN A 27 -18.77 35.07 -15.28
N LEU A 28 -19.07 33.91 -14.70
CA LEU A 28 -20.03 32.96 -15.31
C LEU A 28 -21.48 33.52 -15.36
N ASN A 29 -21.86 34.42 -14.44
CA ASN A 29 -23.19 35.04 -14.47
C ASN A 29 -23.27 36.04 -15.61
N ASP A 30 -22.20 36.85 -15.80
CA ASP A 30 -22.14 37.78 -16.94
C ASP A 30 -22.23 37.01 -18.26
N LEU A 31 -21.48 35.93 -18.39
CA LEU A 31 -21.54 35.07 -19.59
C LEU A 31 -22.95 34.50 -19.84
N TYR A 32 -23.67 34.12 -18.77
CA TYR A 32 -25.03 33.58 -18.87
C TYR A 32 -26.02 34.66 -19.31
N GLU A 33 -25.88 35.89 -18.85
CA GLU A 33 -26.76 37.00 -19.15
C GLU A 33 -26.47 37.60 -20.55
N ASP A 34 -25.18 37.69 -20.92
CA ASP A 34 -24.74 38.35 -22.16
C ASP A 34 -24.72 37.41 -23.36
N ASP A 35 -24.32 36.15 -23.19
CA ASP A 35 -24.25 35.17 -24.29
C ASP A 35 -24.55 33.74 -23.81
N ILE A 36 -25.82 33.41 -23.77
CA ILE A 36 -26.31 32.08 -23.37
C ILE A 36 -25.78 30.97 -24.28
N ASN A 37 -25.53 31.20 -25.56
CA ASN A 37 -25.01 30.19 -26.47
C ASN A 37 -23.57 29.84 -26.12
N LYS A 38 -22.73 30.83 -25.86
CA LYS A 38 -21.35 30.65 -25.44
C LYS A 38 -21.29 30.02 -24.04
N PHE A 39 -22.20 30.36 -23.12
CA PHE A 39 -22.33 29.70 -21.81
C PHE A 39 -22.63 28.21 -21.95
N VAL A 40 -23.55 27.83 -22.83
CA VAL A 40 -23.87 26.42 -23.11
C VAL A 40 -22.67 25.71 -23.72
N GLU A 41 -22.00 26.32 -24.70
CA GLU A 41 -20.80 25.77 -25.32
C GLU A 41 -19.67 25.57 -24.29
N TYR A 42 -19.48 26.52 -23.39
CA TYR A 42 -18.51 26.40 -22.26
C TYR A 42 -18.81 25.19 -21.39
N ASN A 43 -20.08 24.97 -21.03
CA ASN A 43 -20.49 23.80 -20.23
C ASN A 43 -20.24 22.49 -21.00
N PHE A 44 -20.56 22.42 -22.27
CA PHE A 44 -20.25 21.25 -23.10
C PHE A 44 -18.75 20.97 -23.17
N ARG A 45 -17.93 22.00 -23.29
CA ARG A 45 -16.47 21.88 -23.32
C ARG A 45 -15.93 21.33 -22.01
N ASP A 46 -16.43 21.76 -20.88
CA ASP A 46 -16.02 21.23 -19.55
C ASP A 46 -16.33 19.74 -19.43
N VAL A 47 -17.51 19.30 -19.87
CA VAL A 47 -17.90 17.88 -19.89
C VAL A 47 -17.05 17.07 -20.87
N GLU A 48 -16.75 17.63 -22.07
CA GLU A 48 -15.89 16.99 -23.07
C GLU A 48 -14.48 16.74 -22.53
N ILE A 49 -13.89 17.71 -21.83
CA ILE A 49 -12.56 17.55 -21.19
C ILE A 49 -12.60 16.39 -20.21
N LEU A 50 -13.61 16.32 -19.33
CA LEU A 50 -13.74 15.22 -18.35
C LEU A 50 -13.88 13.85 -19.02
N LYS A 51 -14.69 13.78 -20.09
CA LYS A 51 -14.87 12.54 -20.85
C LYS A 51 -13.54 12.06 -21.47
N VAL A 52 -12.83 12.94 -22.15
CA VAL A 52 -11.55 12.60 -22.80
C VAL A 52 -10.48 12.25 -21.76
N LEU A 53 -10.49 12.92 -20.60
CA LEU A 53 -9.61 12.58 -19.49
C LEU A 53 -9.88 11.15 -18.98
N ASP A 54 -11.15 10.77 -18.76
CA ASP A 54 -11.48 9.42 -18.32
C ASP A 54 -11.16 8.35 -19.37
N GLU A 55 -11.42 8.62 -20.66
CA GLU A 55 -11.06 7.71 -21.76
C GLU A 55 -9.55 7.42 -21.83
N LYS A 56 -8.72 8.43 -21.48
CA LYS A 56 -7.25 8.28 -21.46
C LYS A 56 -6.70 7.68 -20.17
N LEU A 57 -7.27 8.00 -19.03
CA LEU A 57 -6.71 7.72 -17.70
C LEU A 57 -7.44 6.59 -16.97
N ASP A 58 -8.64 6.21 -17.42
CA ASP A 58 -9.49 5.14 -16.85
C ASP A 58 -9.78 5.30 -15.35
N TYR A 59 -9.91 6.53 -14.84
CA TYR A 59 -10.09 6.77 -13.41
C TYR A 59 -11.40 6.21 -12.86
N ILE A 60 -12.49 6.32 -13.60
CA ILE A 60 -13.78 5.78 -13.18
C ILE A 60 -13.69 4.26 -13.05
N ALA A 61 -13.09 3.59 -14.04
CA ALA A 61 -12.91 2.14 -14.02
C ALA A 61 -11.96 1.70 -12.89
N LEU A 62 -10.84 2.41 -12.68
CA LEU A 62 -9.90 2.14 -11.58
C LEU A 62 -10.56 2.32 -10.23
N THR A 63 -11.28 3.41 -10.01
CA THR A 63 -11.99 3.74 -8.77
C THR A 63 -13.04 2.67 -8.44
N ARG A 64 -13.82 2.25 -9.44
CA ARG A 64 -14.78 1.16 -9.30
C ARG A 64 -14.11 -0.15 -8.89
N ASN A 65 -12.99 -0.50 -9.52
CA ASN A 65 -12.27 -1.72 -9.20
C ASN A 65 -11.71 -1.69 -7.76
N LEU A 66 -11.17 -0.55 -7.32
CA LEU A 66 -10.69 -0.35 -5.96
C LEU A 66 -11.83 -0.49 -4.94
N SER A 67 -12.98 0.15 -5.18
CA SER A 67 -14.16 0.06 -4.34
C SER A 67 -14.67 -1.39 -4.22
N HIS A 68 -14.77 -2.12 -5.34
CA HIS A 68 -15.17 -3.53 -5.36
C HIS A 68 -14.20 -4.43 -4.59
N LYS A 69 -12.91 -4.28 -4.81
CA LYS A 69 -11.88 -5.07 -4.12
C LYS A 69 -11.77 -4.71 -2.64
N GLY A 70 -11.88 -3.42 -2.32
CA GLY A 70 -11.86 -2.89 -0.96
C GLY A 70 -13.16 -3.10 -0.18
N LYS A 71 -14.26 -3.50 -0.85
CA LYS A 71 -15.59 -3.68 -0.20
C LYS A 71 -16.06 -2.46 0.59
N HIS A 72 -15.87 -1.27 0.04
CA HIS A 72 -16.32 0.00 0.63
C HIS A 72 -17.11 0.84 -0.38
N ASN A 73 -17.72 1.94 0.08
CA ASN A 73 -18.48 2.83 -0.77
C ASN A 73 -17.59 3.53 -1.80
N TYR A 74 -18.13 3.75 -2.99
CA TYR A 74 -17.43 4.41 -4.08
C TYR A 74 -16.90 5.80 -3.71
N SER A 75 -17.67 6.57 -2.93
CA SER A 75 -17.30 7.91 -2.45
C SER A 75 -16.10 7.93 -1.49
N GLU A 76 -15.75 6.79 -0.90
CA GLU A 76 -14.68 6.67 0.09
C GLU A 76 -13.35 6.14 -0.49
N VAL A 77 -13.30 5.88 -1.79
CA VAL A 77 -12.14 5.24 -2.46
C VAL A 77 -10.85 6.03 -2.32
N TYR A 78 -10.92 7.34 -2.13
CA TYR A 78 -9.73 8.19 -1.94
C TYR A 78 -9.10 8.04 -0.54
N ALA A 79 -9.83 7.47 0.42
CA ALA A 79 -9.29 7.12 1.73
C ALA A 79 -8.69 5.71 1.67
N ASN A 80 -7.39 5.60 1.40
CA ASN A 80 -6.69 4.32 1.30
C ASN A 80 -6.90 3.41 2.51
N THR A 81 -7.02 3.98 3.71
CA THR A 81 -7.32 3.24 4.95
C THR A 81 -8.67 2.53 4.88
N ASN A 82 -9.72 3.17 4.35
CA ASN A 82 -11.04 2.57 4.22
C ASN A 82 -11.03 1.38 3.25
N THR A 83 -10.28 1.49 2.17
CA THR A 83 -10.10 0.40 1.20
C THR A 83 -9.44 -0.83 1.86
N GLN A 84 -8.42 -0.62 2.68
CA GLN A 84 -7.73 -1.71 3.39
C GLN A 84 -8.61 -2.30 4.49
N ASP A 85 -9.24 -1.45 5.30
CA ASP A 85 -10.18 -1.88 6.35
C ASP A 85 -11.32 -2.72 5.79
N GLY A 86 -11.94 -2.27 4.70
CA GLY A 86 -13.04 -2.99 4.07
C GLY A 86 -12.62 -4.35 3.53
N ALA A 87 -11.46 -4.43 2.84
CA ALA A 87 -10.95 -5.68 2.29
C ALA A 87 -10.60 -6.70 3.39
N ILE A 88 -9.92 -6.24 4.46
CA ILE A 88 -9.56 -7.10 5.60
C ILE A 88 -10.79 -7.52 6.38
N SER A 89 -11.72 -6.59 6.64
CA SER A 89 -12.97 -6.88 7.33
C SER A 89 -13.83 -7.90 6.57
N ALA A 90 -13.94 -7.75 5.24
CA ALA A 90 -14.67 -8.71 4.42
C ALA A 90 -14.02 -10.10 4.44
N TYR A 91 -12.69 -10.17 4.45
CA TYR A 91 -11.98 -11.44 4.61
C TYR A 91 -12.28 -12.08 5.98
N LEU A 92 -12.17 -11.32 7.07
CA LEU A 92 -12.42 -11.82 8.43
C LEU A 92 -13.88 -12.29 8.61
N LEU A 93 -14.84 -11.50 8.13
CA LEU A 93 -16.25 -11.87 8.15
C LEU A 93 -16.52 -13.17 7.39
N GLY A 94 -15.87 -13.37 6.24
CA GLY A 94 -15.91 -14.62 5.49
C GLY A 94 -15.34 -15.82 6.25
N GLN A 95 -14.53 -15.60 7.30
CA GLN A 95 -14.01 -16.62 8.22
C GLN A 95 -14.85 -16.73 9.51
N GLY A 96 -15.98 -16.03 9.60
CA GLY A 96 -16.77 -15.97 10.83
C GLY A 96 -16.17 -15.15 11.95
N ILE A 97 -15.19 -14.30 11.67
CA ILE A 97 -14.50 -13.44 12.63
C ILE A 97 -15.04 -12.03 12.50
N ILE A 98 -15.58 -11.49 13.58
CA ILE A 98 -16.04 -10.10 13.65
C ILE A 98 -14.84 -9.19 13.96
N PRO A 99 -14.43 -8.27 13.05
CA PRO A 99 -13.38 -7.32 13.33
C PRO A 99 -13.78 -6.36 14.44
N PRO A 100 -12.82 -5.86 15.26
CA PRO A 100 -13.13 -4.86 16.27
C PRO A 100 -13.57 -3.55 15.62
N GLY A 101 -14.47 -2.81 16.28
CA GLY A 101 -14.85 -1.46 15.87
C GLY A 101 -13.66 -0.48 15.93
N LYS A 102 -13.77 0.64 15.21
CA LYS A 102 -12.78 1.72 15.29
C LYS A 102 -12.80 2.35 16.68
N GLU A 103 -11.62 2.55 17.29
CA GLU A 103 -11.52 3.31 18.54
C GLU A 103 -11.99 4.75 18.30
N GLN A 104 -12.95 5.22 19.13
CA GLN A 104 -13.47 6.59 19.02
C GLN A 104 -12.44 7.65 19.42
N ASN A 105 -11.49 7.32 20.33
CA ASN A 105 -10.41 8.19 20.77
C ASN A 105 -9.07 7.44 20.70
N PRO A 106 -8.47 7.31 19.53
CA PRO A 106 -7.18 6.64 19.41
C PRO A 106 -6.11 7.39 20.21
N LYS A 107 -5.41 6.69 21.09
CA LYS A 107 -4.23 7.25 21.79
C LYS A 107 -3.26 7.78 20.73
N LYS A 108 -2.61 8.95 21.02
CA LYS A 108 -1.58 9.49 20.12
C LYS A 108 -0.60 8.38 19.74
N LYS A 109 -0.52 8.07 18.45
CA LYS A 109 0.46 7.09 17.94
C LYS A 109 1.86 7.59 18.27
N ARG A 110 2.70 6.74 18.84
CA ARG A 110 4.14 7.03 18.96
C ARG A 110 4.71 7.06 17.54
N GLY A 111 5.48 8.10 17.21
CA GLY A 111 6.18 8.16 15.93
C GLY A 111 7.13 6.96 15.81
N TYR A 112 7.19 6.36 14.63
CA TYR A 112 8.17 5.32 14.28
C TYR A 112 9.22 5.91 13.32
N ALA A 113 10.40 5.27 13.25
CA ALA A 113 11.43 5.66 12.31
C ALA A 113 10.96 5.42 10.88
N GLY A 114 11.08 6.44 10.03
CA GLY A 114 10.83 6.30 8.59
C GLY A 114 11.90 5.42 7.91
N GLY A 115 11.81 5.29 6.57
CA GLY A 115 12.83 4.60 5.79
C GLY A 115 14.19 5.28 5.94
N TRP A 116 15.23 4.47 6.04
CA TRP A 116 16.60 4.99 6.01
C TRP A 116 16.94 5.43 4.59
N LEU A 117 17.41 6.66 4.45
CA LEU A 117 17.84 7.24 3.20
C LEU A 117 19.34 7.54 3.27
N PHE A 118 20.06 7.09 2.28
CA PHE A 118 21.46 7.41 2.11
C PHE A 118 21.62 8.24 0.82
N CYS A 119 22.26 9.40 0.96
CA CYS A 119 22.69 10.20 -0.19
C CYS A 119 24.17 9.87 -0.48
N PRO A 120 24.49 9.29 -1.62
CA PRO A 120 25.88 9.14 -2.03
C PRO A 120 26.52 10.51 -2.27
N GLU A 121 27.85 10.57 -2.26
CA GLU A 121 28.58 11.79 -2.61
C GLU A 121 28.20 12.22 -4.04
N ALA A 122 28.05 13.54 -4.23
CA ALA A 122 27.74 14.06 -5.56
C ALA A 122 28.92 13.83 -6.51
N GLY A 123 28.65 13.21 -7.66
CA GLY A 123 29.69 12.88 -8.63
C GLY A 123 29.14 12.22 -9.89
N LEU A 124 30.00 11.99 -10.86
CA LEU A 124 29.69 11.20 -12.05
C LEU A 124 30.12 9.75 -11.80
N TYR A 125 29.18 8.82 -11.89
CA TYR A 125 29.42 7.40 -11.70
C TYR A 125 29.16 6.66 -13.01
N GLU A 126 30.11 5.82 -13.42
CA GLU A 126 30.00 4.98 -14.62
C GLU A 126 29.66 3.54 -14.24
N ASN A 127 29.04 2.80 -15.16
CA ASN A 127 28.68 1.38 -14.99
C ASN A 127 27.77 1.10 -13.79
N MET A 128 26.86 2.03 -13.48
CA MET A 128 25.88 1.85 -12.41
C MET A 128 24.75 0.92 -12.82
N PHE A 129 24.26 0.15 -11.87
CA PHE A 129 23.01 -0.60 -12.00
C PHE A 129 22.17 -0.43 -10.75
N ASP A 130 20.86 -0.42 -10.91
CA ASP A 130 19.88 -0.26 -9.85
C ASP A 130 19.17 -1.60 -9.59
N LEU A 131 19.05 -1.98 -8.33
CA LEU A 131 18.36 -3.19 -7.88
C LEU A 131 17.18 -2.80 -7.01
N ASP A 132 15.95 -3.07 -7.50
CA ASP A 132 14.72 -2.85 -6.76
C ASP A 132 14.12 -4.16 -6.26
N LEU A 133 13.70 -4.17 -4.99
CA LEU A 133 13.04 -5.31 -4.38
C LEU A 133 11.55 -5.30 -4.70
N THR A 134 11.10 -6.29 -5.48
CA THR A 134 9.69 -6.42 -5.87
C THR A 134 8.78 -6.49 -4.65
N SER A 135 7.93 -5.47 -4.48
CA SER A 135 6.93 -5.41 -3.40
C SER A 135 7.55 -5.57 -1.99
N LEU A 136 8.59 -4.78 -1.69
CA LEU A 136 9.41 -4.91 -0.47
C LEU A 136 8.58 -5.01 0.82
N TYR A 137 7.69 -4.07 1.10
CA TYR A 137 6.88 -4.09 2.33
C TYR A 137 5.93 -5.30 2.42
N PRO A 138 5.15 -5.63 1.38
CA PRO A 138 4.38 -6.86 1.35
C PRO A 138 5.22 -8.13 1.56
N ALA A 139 6.41 -8.18 0.97
CA ALA A 139 7.32 -9.32 1.13
C ALA A 139 7.79 -9.46 2.59
N ILE A 140 8.17 -8.36 3.24
CA ILE A 140 8.58 -8.36 4.66
C ILE A 140 7.43 -8.84 5.55
N ILE A 141 6.22 -8.31 5.38
CA ILE A 141 5.04 -8.72 6.17
C ILE A 141 4.78 -10.22 6.03
N ARG A 142 4.87 -10.76 4.83
CA ARG A 142 4.67 -12.20 4.56
C ARG A 142 5.81 -13.05 5.12
N THR A 143 7.06 -12.63 4.93
CA THR A 143 8.25 -13.39 5.37
C THR A 143 8.32 -13.46 6.89
N LEU A 144 8.06 -12.36 7.57
CA LEU A 144 8.06 -12.30 9.03
C LEU A 144 6.73 -12.75 9.65
N ASN A 145 5.71 -12.99 8.82
CA ASN A 145 4.37 -13.36 9.27
C ASN A 145 3.76 -12.32 10.23
N ILE A 146 3.91 -11.04 9.89
CA ILE A 146 3.48 -9.92 10.73
C ILE A 146 1.95 -9.89 10.83
N GLY A 147 1.44 -9.90 12.05
CA GLY A 147 0.03 -9.77 12.37
C GLY A 147 -0.17 -9.72 13.86
N LYS A 148 -1.25 -9.07 14.30
CA LYS A 148 -1.59 -8.95 15.74
C LYS A 148 -1.76 -10.33 16.38
N GLU A 149 -2.34 -11.27 15.66
CA GLU A 149 -2.62 -12.65 16.09
C GLU A 149 -1.41 -13.57 16.07
N THR A 150 -0.33 -13.16 15.45
CA THR A 150 0.94 -13.90 15.38
C THR A 150 2.04 -13.28 16.24
N TYR A 151 1.85 -12.03 16.67
CA TYR A 151 2.80 -11.35 17.55
C TYR A 151 2.89 -12.04 18.90
N VAL A 152 4.10 -12.35 19.34
CA VAL A 152 4.37 -13.07 20.58
C VAL A 152 4.93 -12.14 21.67
N GLY A 153 5.74 -11.18 21.27
CA GLY A 153 6.43 -10.26 22.16
C GLY A 153 7.71 -9.73 21.51
N ARG A 154 8.55 -9.10 22.30
CA ARG A 154 9.81 -8.52 21.82
C ARG A 154 10.93 -8.63 22.85
N ILE A 155 12.16 -8.56 22.42
CA ILE A 155 13.32 -8.31 23.28
C ILE A 155 13.30 -6.84 23.70
N VAL A 156 13.32 -6.56 25.00
CA VAL A 156 13.10 -5.21 25.57
C VAL A 156 14.21 -4.24 25.17
N ASP A 157 15.45 -4.73 25.13
CA ASP A 157 16.64 -3.93 24.85
C ASP A 157 16.90 -3.75 23.34
N ALA A 158 16.05 -4.37 22.50
CA ALA A 158 16.12 -4.21 21.04
C ALA A 158 15.28 -3.03 20.56
N ASP A 159 15.79 -2.28 19.62
CA ASP A 159 15.08 -1.25 18.89
C ASP A 159 15.49 -1.20 17.41
N ASP A 160 14.80 -0.38 16.60
CA ASP A 160 15.05 -0.27 15.17
C ASP A 160 16.14 0.75 14.81
N ARG A 161 16.67 1.50 15.77
CA ARG A 161 17.64 2.57 15.57
C ARG A 161 19.04 2.24 16.09
N ASN A 162 19.11 1.88 17.37
CA ASN A 162 20.37 1.82 18.12
C ASN A 162 20.81 0.40 18.46
N ASN A 163 19.87 -0.51 18.68
CA ASN A 163 20.17 -1.87 19.11
C ASN A 163 19.33 -2.90 18.33
N ARG A 164 19.81 -3.29 17.16
CA ARG A 164 19.16 -4.34 16.35
C ARG A 164 19.50 -5.71 16.93
N LEU A 165 18.47 -6.53 17.11
CA LEU A 165 18.61 -7.90 17.59
C LEU A 165 17.78 -8.84 16.71
N GLY A 166 18.12 -8.88 15.41
CA GLY A 166 17.61 -9.88 14.49
C GLY A 166 18.29 -11.24 14.66
N LEU A 167 17.93 -12.20 13.84
CA LEU A 167 18.45 -13.56 13.94
C LEU A 167 20.00 -13.62 13.82
N ASN A 168 20.59 -12.85 12.92
CA ASN A 168 22.05 -12.86 12.76
C ASN A 168 22.76 -12.27 13.98
N ASP A 169 22.19 -11.21 14.56
CA ASP A 169 22.74 -10.59 15.77
C ASP A 169 22.66 -11.57 16.94
N LEU A 170 21.53 -12.24 17.13
CA LEU A 170 21.35 -13.28 18.14
C LEU A 170 22.30 -14.47 17.94
N LYS A 171 22.61 -14.85 16.71
CA LYS A 171 23.58 -15.92 16.41
C LYS A 171 25.01 -15.54 16.74
N SER A 172 25.37 -14.26 16.66
CA SER A 172 26.70 -13.74 16.97
C SER A 172 26.93 -13.53 18.47
N MET A 173 25.86 -13.52 19.28
CA MET A 173 25.96 -13.42 20.74
C MET A 173 26.37 -14.74 21.40
N ASP A 174 26.90 -14.65 22.61
CA ASP A 174 27.08 -15.86 23.45
C ASP A 174 25.71 -16.52 23.69
N GLN A 175 25.62 -17.79 23.34
CA GLN A 175 24.38 -18.57 23.40
C GLN A 175 23.86 -18.79 24.83
N ASN A 176 24.72 -18.63 25.83
CA ASN A 176 24.35 -18.71 27.25
C ASN A 176 23.83 -17.38 27.80
N ASN A 177 23.94 -16.28 27.03
CA ASN A 177 23.45 -14.99 27.46
C ASN A 177 21.92 -15.01 27.63
N MET A 178 21.46 -14.21 28.58
CA MET A 178 20.05 -14.00 28.85
C MET A 178 19.62 -12.63 28.31
N VAL A 179 18.48 -12.57 27.64
CA VAL A 179 17.84 -11.34 27.16
C VAL A 179 16.48 -11.18 27.81
N LYS A 180 16.10 -9.94 28.11
CA LYS A 180 14.75 -9.61 28.63
C LYS A 180 13.75 -9.67 27.50
N PHE A 181 12.77 -10.54 27.63
CA PHE A 181 11.66 -10.69 26.67
C PHE A 181 10.36 -10.22 27.31
N GLU A 182 9.68 -9.29 26.67
CA GLU A 182 8.36 -8.80 27.05
C GLU A 182 7.30 -9.47 26.16
N ASN A 183 6.42 -10.25 26.77
CA ASN A 183 5.35 -10.94 26.05
C ASN A 183 4.17 -9.99 25.73
N ILE A 184 3.18 -10.50 24.99
CA ILE A 184 1.99 -9.74 24.57
C ILE A 184 1.17 -9.15 25.73
N LYS A 185 1.31 -9.69 26.94
CA LYS A 185 0.64 -9.20 28.16
C LYS A 185 1.46 -8.16 28.92
N GLY A 186 2.65 -7.80 28.40
CA GLY A 186 3.58 -6.87 29.06
C GLY A 186 4.38 -7.53 30.21
N LEU A 187 4.31 -8.85 30.37
CA LEU A 187 5.11 -9.56 31.36
C LEU A 187 6.52 -9.77 30.81
N GLN A 188 7.52 -9.46 31.65
CA GLN A 188 8.93 -9.63 31.29
C GLN A 188 9.47 -10.96 31.84
N GLU A 189 10.17 -11.67 30.99
CA GLU A 189 10.78 -12.95 31.25
C GLU A 189 12.24 -12.92 30.79
N GLN A 190 13.09 -13.77 31.37
CA GLN A 190 14.47 -13.96 30.92
C GLN A 190 14.51 -15.15 29.94
N TRP A 191 14.98 -14.89 28.72
CA TRP A 191 15.14 -15.91 27.71
C TRP A 191 16.61 -16.11 27.33
N GLU A 192 17.03 -17.35 27.26
CA GLU A 192 18.38 -17.75 26.86
C GLU A 192 18.53 -17.63 25.34
N VAL A 193 19.55 -16.93 24.86
CA VAL A 193 19.82 -16.67 23.46
C VAL A 193 19.87 -17.97 22.65
N GLY A 194 20.56 -18.99 23.12
CA GLY A 194 20.64 -20.29 22.45
C GLY A 194 19.30 -20.98 22.25
N LYS A 195 18.40 -20.88 23.20
CA LYS A 195 17.04 -21.42 23.07
C LYS A 195 16.21 -20.62 22.04
N ILE A 196 16.40 -19.29 22.00
CA ILE A 196 15.76 -18.45 20.99
C ILE A 196 16.23 -18.86 19.59
N VAL A 197 17.54 -18.87 19.36
CA VAL A 197 18.13 -19.22 18.05
C VAL A 197 17.64 -20.59 17.60
N GLN A 198 17.71 -21.61 18.48
CA GLN A 198 17.20 -22.94 18.16
C GLN A 198 15.71 -22.97 17.82
N ALA A 199 14.88 -22.18 18.53
CA ALA A 199 13.45 -22.11 18.25
C ALA A 199 13.15 -21.44 16.91
N VAL A 200 13.93 -20.42 16.52
CA VAL A 200 13.82 -19.76 15.21
C VAL A 200 14.29 -20.68 14.08
N GLU A 201 15.41 -21.39 14.25
CA GLU A 201 15.93 -22.35 13.27
C GLU A 201 14.97 -23.52 13.03
N LYS A 202 14.31 -23.99 14.09
CA LYS A 202 13.23 -24.99 13.99
C LYS A 202 11.93 -24.42 13.38
N GLY A 203 11.93 -23.15 12.95
CA GLY A 203 10.80 -22.50 12.31
C GLY A 203 9.62 -22.18 13.23
N LYS A 204 9.82 -22.20 14.55
CA LYS A 204 8.75 -21.90 15.52
C LYS A 204 8.38 -20.41 15.54
N TYR A 205 9.38 -19.55 15.36
CA TYR A 205 9.25 -18.10 15.35
C TYR A 205 9.93 -17.46 14.15
N ARG A 206 9.45 -16.26 13.78
CA ARG A 206 10.13 -15.30 12.91
C ARG A 206 10.55 -14.11 13.77
N VAL A 207 11.76 -13.58 13.55
CA VAL A 207 12.32 -12.46 14.33
C VAL A 207 12.61 -11.29 13.42
N ALA A 208 12.04 -10.14 13.73
CA ALA A 208 12.37 -8.87 13.09
C ALA A 208 13.61 -8.22 13.70
N ALA A 209 14.31 -7.38 12.95
CA ALA A 209 15.54 -6.72 13.40
C ALA A 209 15.37 -5.82 14.64
N ASN A 210 14.14 -5.39 14.94
CA ASN A 210 13.80 -4.66 16.16
C ASN A 210 13.48 -5.57 17.37
N GLY A 211 13.83 -6.84 17.29
CA GLY A 211 13.60 -7.82 18.36
C GLY A 211 12.16 -8.30 18.51
N SER A 212 11.25 -7.97 17.58
CA SER A 212 9.87 -8.46 17.62
C SER A 212 9.77 -9.89 17.11
N PHE A 213 8.97 -10.72 17.79
CA PHE A 213 8.76 -12.14 17.49
C PHE A 213 7.36 -12.40 17.00
N PHE A 214 7.26 -13.19 15.93
CA PHE A 214 6.00 -13.63 15.33
C PHE A 214 5.97 -15.16 15.27
N SER A 215 4.84 -15.75 15.68
CA SER A 215 4.63 -17.19 15.65
C SER A 215 4.46 -17.70 14.23
N SER A 216 5.05 -18.85 13.92
CA SER A 216 4.85 -19.53 12.63
C SER A 216 3.76 -20.62 12.69
N LYS A 217 3.05 -20.79 13.84
CA LYS A 217 2.01 -21.82 14.01
C LYS A 217 0.84 -21.68 13.05
N LYS A 218 0.51 -20.44 12.69
CA LYS A 218 -0.53 -20.09 11.73
C LYS A 218 -0.08 -18.87 10.90
N GLN A 219 -0.61 -18.75 9.71
CA GLN A 219 -0.36 -17.58 8.87
C GLN A 219 -1.19 -16.40 9.38
N SER A 220 -0.61 -15.19 9.38
CA SER A 220 -1.32 -13.97 9.77
C SER A 220 -2.35 -13.58 8.71
N THR A 221 -3.43 -12.93 9.14
CA THR A 221 -4.46 -12.39 8.26
C THR A 221 -3.86 -11.47 7.18
N LEU A 222 -2.95 -10.59 7.60
CA LEU A 222 -2.26 -9.69 6.65
C LEU A 222 -1.45 -10.47 5.62
N SER A 223 -0.72 -11.49 6.04
CA SER A 223 0.06 -12.33 5.13
C SER A 223 -0.82 -13.09 4.13
N ILE A 224 -1.96 -13.64 4.58
CA ILE A 224 -2.92 -14.34 3.71
C ILE A 224 -3.51 -13.39 2.66
N VAL A 225 -3.99 -12.23 3.09
CA VAL A 225 -4.58 -11.23 2.19
C VAL A 225 -3.56 -10.73 1.17
N LEU A 226 -2.33 -10.41 1.62
CA LEU A 226 -1.25 -9.99 0.73
C LEU A 226 -0.85 -11.07 -0.26
N GLU A 227 -0.79 -12.32 0.16
CA GLU A 227 -0.47 -13.44 -0.73
C GLU A 227 -1.55 -13.63 -1.81
N LYS A 228 -2.81 -13.56 -1.42
CA LYS A 228 -3.93 -13.60 -2.37
C LYS A 228 -3.82 -12.48 -3.39
N TRP A 229 -3.64 -11.23 -2.96
CA TRP A 229 -3.52 -10.08 -3.86
C TRP A 229 -2.30 -10.15 -4.76
N PHE A 230 -1.18 -10.65 -4.24
CA PHE A 230 0.04 -10.85 -5.03
C PHE A 230 -0.19 -11.88 -6.15
N ASN A 231 -0.80 -13.02 -5.83
CA ASN A 231 -1.10 -14.07 -6.79
C ASN A 231 -2.12 -13.60 -7.86
N GLU A 232 -3.18 -12.90 -7.45
CA GLU A 232 -4.13 -12.28 -8.37
C GLU A 232 -3.42 -11.30 -9.32
N ARG A 233 -2.50 -10.48 -8.80
CA ARG A 233 -1.72 -9.55 -9.63
C ARG A 233 -0.85 -10.27 -10.65
N VAL A 234 -0.19 -11.35 -10.27
CA VAL A 234 0.64 -12.15 -11.17
C VAL A 234 -0.22 -12.74 -12.29
N GLU A 235 -1.39 -13.27 -11.94
CA GLU A 235 -2.33 -13.83 -12.92
C GLU A 235 -2.81 -12.75 -13.90
N TYR A 236 -3.26 -11.58 -13.41
CA TYR A 236 -3.67 -10.49 -14.29
C TYR A 236 -2.54 -9.98 -15.19
N LYS A 237 -1.29 -9.94 -14.71
CA LYS A 237 -0.14 -9.63 -15.55
C LYS A 237 0.07 -10.65 -16.67
N ASN A 238 -0.11 -11.92 -16.39
CA ASN A 238 0.03 -12.99 -17.38
C ASN A 238 -1.09 -12.88 -18.43
N GLN A 239 -2.34 -12.68 -18.00
CA GLN A 239 -3.47 -12.48 -18.91
C GLN A 239 -3.31 -11.22 -19.76
N MET A 240 -2.83 -10.12 -19.19
CA MET A 240 -2.51 -8.90 -19.91
C MET A 240 -1.51 -9.14 -21.04
N LYS A 241 -0.41 -9.83 -20.75
CA LYS A 241 0.61 -10.15 -21.75
C LYS A 241 0.02 -11.04 -22.87
N LYS A 242 -0.76 -12.06 -22.52
CA LYS A 242 -1.42 -12.95 -23.49
C LYS A 242 -2.36 -12.17 -24.41
N ALA A 243 -3.18 -11.28 -23.84
CA ALA A 243 -4.13 -10.46 -24.60
C ALA A 243 -3.40 -9.51 -25.58
N TYR A 244 -2.38 -8.80 -25.14
CA TYR A 244 -1.60 -7.92 -26.02
C TYR A 244 -0.86 -8.69 -27.12
N ASN A 245 -0.30 -9.84 -26.81
CA ASN A 245 0.36 -10.70 -27.81
C ASN A 245 -0.63 -11.26 -28.85
N ALA A 246 -1.89 -11.44 -28.47
CA ALA A 246 -2.96 -11.84 -29.38
C ALA A 246 -3.59 -10.66 -30.17
N GLY A 247 -3.11 -9.42 -29.97
CA GLY A 247 -3.65 -8.22 -30.60
C GLY A 247 -4.93 -7.68 -29.97
N ASP A 248 -5.45 -8.30 -28.90
CA ASP A 248 -6.66 -7.89 -28.20
C ASP A 248 -6.35 -6.74 -27.21
N LYS A 249 -6.36 -5.53 -27.72
CA LYS A 249 -6.02 -4.32 -26.95
C LYS A 249 -7.02 -4.03 -25.84
N GLU A 250 -8.31 -4.26 -26.05
CA GLU A 250 -9.35 -4.00 -25.04
C GLU A 250 -9.19 -4.92 -23.83
N LYS A 251 -9.03 -6.21 -24.09
CA LYS A 251 -8.78 -7.20 -23.05
C LYS A 251 -7.44 -6.98 -22.37
N GLY A 252 -6.42 -6.56 -23.11
CA GLY A 252 -5.13 -6.14 -22.56
C GLY A 252 -5.27 -4.96 -21.59
N LYS A 253 -6.03 -3.93 -21.97
CA LYS A 253 -6.33 -2.76 -21.13
C LYS A 253 -7.12 -3.14 -19.88
N TYR A 254 -8.12 -4.02 -20.00
CA TYR A 254 -8.86 -4.53 -18.86
C TYR A 254 -7.95 -5.21 -17.83
N TYR A 255 -7.11 -6.15 -18.25
CA TYR A 255 -6.18 -6.83 -17.33
C TYR A 255 -5.08 -5.90 -16.79
N TYR A 256 -4.68 -4.89 -17.55
CA TYR A 256 -3.79 -3.83 -17.05
C TYR A 256 -4.42 -3.11 -15.85
N LEU A 257 -5.67 -2.69 -15.95
CA LEU A 257 -6.38 -2.03 -14.85
C LEU A 257 -6.52 -2.96 -13.64
N MET A 258 -6.85 -4.23 -13.85
CA MET A 258 -6.98 -5.20 -12.78
C MET A 258 -5.64 -5.40 -12.03
N GLN A 259 -4.53 -5.61 -12.73
CA GLN A 259 -3.22 -5.74 -12.09
C GLN A 259 -2.76 -4.45 -11.42
N TYR A 260 -3.14 -3.29 -11.97
CA TYR A 260 -2.81 -1.99 -11.39
C TYR A 260 -3.60 -1.74 -10.09
N THR A 261 -4.88 -2.11 -10.05
CA THR A 261 -5.69 -2.13 -8.82
C THR A 261 -5.01 -2.96 -7.73
N MET A 262 -4.56 -4.18 -8.05
CA MET A 262 -3.85 -5.02 -7.09
C MET A 262 -2.51 -4.42 -6.64
N LYS A 263 -1.80 -3.71 -7.53
CA LYS A 263 -0.57 -2.98 -7.17
C LYS A 263 -0.85 -1.89 -6.13
N ILE A 264 -1.93 -1.13 -6.31
CA ILE A 264 -2.33 -0.08 -5.36
C ILE A 264 -2.65 -0.71 -4.00
N LEU A 265 -3.47 -1.76 -3.96
CA LEU A 265 -3.84 -2.45 -2.71
C LEU A 265 -2.60 -2.98 -1.96
N LEU A 266 -1.70 -3.66 -2.67
CA LEU A 266 -0.46 -4.19 -2.09
C LEU A 266 0.43 -3.10 -1.48
N ASN A 267 0.60 -1.98 -2.18
CA ASN A 267 1.48 -0.91 -1.73
C ASN A 267 0.85 -0.05 -0.62
N SER A 268 -0.48 0.07 -0.61
CA SER A 268 -1.20 0.90 0.36
C SER A 268 -1.36 0.22 1.73
N LEU A 269 -1.28 -1.11 1.82
CA LEU A 269 -1.53 -1.83 3.07
C LEU A 269 -0.55 -1.40 4.17
N TYR A 270 0.73 -1.30 3.86
CA TYR A 270 1.72 -0.83 4.84
C TYR A 270 1.38 0.58 5.34
N GLY A 271 1.11 1.52 4.45
CA GLY A 271 0.76 2.89 4.82
C GLY A 271 -0.54 3.01 5.63
N ALA A 272 -1.46 2.07 5.48
CA ALA A 272 -2.70 2.01 6.26
C ALA A 272 -2.51 1.42 7.67
N THR A 273 -1.46 0.63 7.89
CA THR A 273 -1.16 -0.02 9.18
C THR A 273 -0.13 0.74 10.02
N ALA A 274 0.50 1.76 9.45
CA ALA A 274 1.56 2.58 10.04
C ALA A 274 1.06 3.71 10.97
#